data_0aceee02385e85fa3a4986b411962b92
#
_entry.id   0aceee02385e85fa3a4986b411962b92
#
_cell.length_a   1.000
_cell.length_b   1.000
_cell.length_c   1.000
_cell.angle_alpha   90.00
_cell.angle_beta   90.00
_cell.angle_gamma   90.00
#
_symmetry.space_group_name_H-M   'P 1'
#
loop_
_entity.id
_entity.type
_entity.pdbx_description
1 polymer ?
#
loop_
_entity_poly.entity_id
_entity_poly.type
_entity_poly.pdbx_seq_one_letter_code
_entity_poly.pdbx_strand_id
1 'polypeptide(L)'
;MSKLDAVEVDEWTESLDSVLRFNGPAATGQLLRHLSEHAQSSRVPLPSAITTPFRNTISPQDERPMPGDLFMERRIRSLVRWNAMAMVMRANDNEDGLGGHISSFSSSATLYDVGMNHFFRGTANGHPGDLVYYQGHSAPGMYARSYLEGVISESQLENFRREVGGEGLSSYPHPWLMPDYWQFPTVSMGLGPIQAIYQARSEEHTSELQSPCNLVCRLLLEK
;
A
#
# COMPACT_ATOMS: atom_id res chain seq x y z
N MET A 1 7.99 9.14 41.56
CA MET A 1 8.86 8.80 40.42
C MET A 1 10.05 9.72 40.49
N SER A 2 11.25 9.18 40.69
CA SER A 2 12.50 9.95 40.62
C SER A 2 12.65 10.47 39.20
N LYS A 3 12.70 11.80 39.01
CA LYS A 3 13.12 12.38 37.75
C LYS A 3 14.63 12.22 37.63
N LEU A 4 15.12 11.75 36.50
CA LEU A 4 16.52 11.84 36.14
C LEU A 4 16.96 13.30 36.24
N ASP A 5 18.16 13.52 36.78
CA ASP A 5 18.77 14.84 36.80
C ASP A 5 19.08 15.28 35.37
N ALA A 6 18.95 16.56 35.10
CA ALA A 6 19.27 17.12 33.78
C ALA A 6 20.73 16.89 33.41
N VAL A 7 21.64 16.99 34.40
CA VAL A 7 23.07 16.73 34.20
C VAL A 7 23.32 15.29 33.76
N GLU A 8 22.65 14.33 34.38
CA GLU A 8 22.76 12.91 34.03
C GLU A 8 22.24 12.62 32.59
N VAL A 9 21.17 13.27 32.18
CA VAL A 9 20.64 13.16 30.79
C VAL A 9 21.65 13.75 29.80
N ASP A 10 22.27 14.89 30.13
CA ASP A 10 23.24 15.53 29.24
C ASP A 10 24.52 14.65 29.11
N GLU A 11 25.01 14.06 30.18
CA GLU A 11 26.16 13.13 30.17
C GLU A 11 25.90 11.91 29.27
N TRP A 12 24.72 11.30 29.36
CA TRP A 12 24.35 10.19 28.50
C TRP A 12 24.21 10.61 27.04
N THR A 13 23.70 11.80 26.78
CA THR A 13 23.55 12.34 25.42
C THR A 13 24.91 12.61 24.79
N GLU A 14 25.83 13.24 25.53
CA GLU A 14 27.20 13.48 25.09
C GLU A 14 27.96 12.16 24.82
N SER A 15 27.74 11.15 25.66
CA SER A 15 28.31 9.82 25.45
C SER A 15 27.84 9.18 24.17
N LEU A 16 26.54 9.29 23.87
CA LEU A 16 25.98 8.78 22.62
C LEU A 16 26.50 9.54 21.40
N ASP A 17 26.60 10.87 21.48
CA ASP A 17 27.17 11.72 20.44
C ASP A 17 28.65 11.37 20.18
N SER A 18 29.39 11.02 21.20
CA SER A 18 30.77 10.55 21.07
C SER A 18 30.83 9.24 20.27
N VAL A 19 29.96 8.26 20.59
CA VAL A 19 29.89 7.01 19.84
C VAL A 19 29.48 7.28 18.37
N LEU A 20 28.52 8.16 18.16
CA LEU A 20 28.07 8.53 16.80
C LEU A 20 29.22 9.17 15.99
N ARG A 21 30.00 10.05 16.60
CA ARG A 21 31.11 10.75 15.97
C ARG A 21 32.26 9.80 15.60
N PHE A 22 32.64 8.90 16.50
CA PHE A 22 33.86 8.08 16.36
C PHE A 22 33.57 6.74 15.66
N ASN A 23 32.40 6.15 15.88
CA ASN A 23 32.04 4.81 15.37
C ASN A 23 30.98 4.84 14.26
N GLY A 24 30.32 5.98 14.05
CA GLY A 24 29.34 6.17 13.01
C GLY A 24 27.93 5.65 13.35
N PRO A 25 26.94 5.95 12.48
CA PRO A 25 25.53 5.68 12.78
C PRO A 25 25.18 4.19 12.91
N ALA A 26 25.87 3.31 12.18
CA ALA A 26 25.62 1.87 12.24
C ALA A 26 25.98 1.28 13.61
N ALA A 27 27.16 1.65 14.17
CA ALA A 27 27.59 1.19 15.48
C ALA A 27 26.73 1.80 16.60
N THR A 28 26.33 3.06 16.46
CA THR A 28 25.42 3.72 17.40
C THR A 28 24.05 3.02 17.42
N GLY A 29 23.52 2.63 16.26
CA GLY A 29 22.28 1.87 16.18
C GLY A 29 22.36 0.48 16.81
N GLN A 30 23.51 -0.20 16.70
CA GLN A 30 23.77 -1.47 17.40
C GLN A 30 23.83 -1.29 18.92
N LEU A 31 24.49 -0.25 19.39
CA LEU A 31 24.55 0.07 20.82
C LEU A 31 23.17 0.33 21.40
N LEU A 32 22.37 1.17 20.74
CA LEU A 32 20.99 1.47 21.17
C LEU A 32 20.11 0.23 21.23
N ARG A 33 20.27 -0.67 20.27
CA ARG A 33 19.54 -1.96 20.27
C ARG A 33 19.93 -2.78 21.48
N HIS A 34 21.21 -2.93 21.74
CA HIS A 34 21.72 -3.70 22.88
C HIS A 34 21.27 -3.13 24.22
N LEU A 35 21.29 -1.80 24.37
CA LEU A 35 20.78 -1.12 25.57
C LEU A 35 19.28 -1.34 25.75
N SER A 36 18.51 -1.33 24.64
CA SER A 36 17.07 -1.62 24.68
C SER A 36 16.78 -3.06 25.09
N GLU A 37 17.52 -4.03 24.57
CA GLU A 37 17.42 -5.45 24.97
C GLU A 37 17.77 -5.65 26.43
N HIS A 38 18.81 -4.99 26.92
CA HIS A 38 19.19 -5.03 28.33
C HIS A 38 18.11 -4.42 29.23
N ALA A 39 17.55 -3.28 28.84
CA ALA A 39 16.45 -2.66 29.58
C ALA A 39 15.21 -3.57 29.63
N GLN A 40 14.86 -4.24 28.51
CA GLN A 40 13.77 -5.21 28.48
C GLN A 40 14.02 -6.41 29.40
N SER A 41 15.24 -6.96 29.41
CA SER A 41 15.61 -8.06 30.31
C SER A 41 15.50 -7.67 31.78
N SER A 42 15.72 -6.40 32.07
CA SER A 42 15.57 -5.80 33.41
C SER A 42 14.14 -5.35 33.73
N ARG A 43 13.15 -5.69 32.86
CA ARG A 43 11.74 -5.33 32.97
C ARG A 43 11.48 -3.82 33.07
N VAL A 44 12.35 -3.01 32.47
CA VAL A 44 12.11 -1.57 32.32
C VAL A 44 11.12 -1.36 31.18
N PRO A 45 9.99 -0.67 31.41
CA PRO A 45 9.08 -0.35 30.32
C PRO A 45 9.77 0.66 29.38
N LEU A 46 10.09 0.20 28.17
CA LEU A 46 10.63 1.08 27.14
C LEU A 46 9.49 1.88 26.49
N PRO A 47 9.74 3.13 26.13
CA PRO A 47 8.82 3.87 25.28
C PRO A 47 8.60 3.05 23.99
N SER A 48 7.36 2.82 23.64
CA SER A 48 7.04 2.06 22.43
C SER A 48 7.63 2.82 21.22
N ALA A 49 8.48 2.15 20.47
CA ALA A 49 9.08 2.68 19.24
C ALA A 49 8.04 3.06 18.16
N ILE A 50 6.78 2.67 18.38
CA ILE A 50 5.64 2.94 17.50
C ILE A 50 5.15 4.40 17.60
N THR A 51 5.54 5.13 18.65
CA THR A 51 5.14 6.52 18.87
C THR A 51 6.30 7.50 18.67
N THR A 52 7.16 7.26 17.71
CA THR A 52 8.09 8.32 17.29
C THR A 52 7.27 9.51 16.78
N PRO A 53 7.59 10.75 17.18
CA PRO A 53 6.95 11.90 16.59
C PRO A 53 7.11 11.80 15.07
N PHE A 54 6.01 11.96 14.36
CA PHE A 54 6.00 11.88 12.91
C PHE A 54 6.97 12.92 12.36
N ARG A 55 8.11 12.45 11.91
CA ARG A 55 9.11 13.28 11.23
C ARG A 55 9.35 12.68 9.86
N ASN A 56 9.32 13.52 8.85
CA ASN A 56 9.83 13.12 7.55
C ASN A 56 11.30 12.74 7.71
N THR A 57 11.62 11.51 7.35
CA THR A 57 13.01 11.02 7.36
C THR A 57 13.82 11.59 6.20
N ILE A 58 13.12 12.09 5.16
CA ILE A 58 13.71 12.79 4.02
C ILE A 58 13.32 14.27 4.16
N SER A 59 14.33 15.15 4.17
CA SER A 59 14.11 16.60 4.15
C SER A 59 13.38 17.01 2.86
N PRO A 60 12.46 17.99 2.89
CA PRO A 60 11.83 18.49 1.67
C PRO A 60 12.80 18.98 0.59
N GLN A 61 14.02 19.41 1.00
CA GLN A 61 15.08 19.82 0.06
C GLN A 61 15.75 18.63 -0.61
N ASP A 62 15.74 17.46 0.02
CA ASP A 62 16.36 16.22 -0.46
C ASP A 62 15.33 15.31 -1.16
N GLU A 63 14.05 15.67 -1.12
CA GLU A 63 12.98 14.93 -1.77
C GLU A 63 13.16 14.97 -3.29
N ARG A 64 13.19 13.80 -3.91
CA ARG A 64 13.28 13.70 -5.36
C ARG A 64 12.00 14.23 -5.99
N PRO A 65 12.10 15.00 -7.08
CA PRO A 65 10.92 15.43 -7.81
C PRO A 65 10.13 14.21 -8.28
N MET A 66 8.81 14.29 -8.19
CA MET A 66 7.92 13.24 -8.67
C MET A 66 8.14 13.03 -10.17
N PRO A 67 8.39 11.79 -10.63
CA PRO A 67 8.50 11.52 -12.06
C PRO A 67 7.15 11.69 -12.75
N GLY A 68 7.17 11.98 -14.05
CA GLY A 68 5.98 12.07 -14.87
C GLY A 68 5.40 13.49 -14.99
N ASP A 69 4.24 13.56 -15.64
CA ASP A 69 3.50 14.80 -15.85
C ASP A 69 2.41 14.96 -14.80
N LEU A 70 2.68 15.77 -13.77
CA LEU A 70 1.74 16.03 -12.67
C LEU A 70 0.39 16.60 -13.14
N PHE A 71 0.37 17.36 -14.24
CA PHE A 71 -0.87 17.91 -14.78
C PHE A 71 -1.72 16.81 -15.41
N MET A 72 -1.11 15.95 -16.20
CA MET A 72 -1.78 14.81 -16.83
C MET A 72 -2.27 13.82 -15.77
N GLU A 73 -1.45 13.48 -14.80
CA GLU A 73 -1.82 12.57 -13.71
C GLU A 73 -2.99 13.11 -12.87
N ARG A 74 -2.98 14.41 -12.61
CA ARG A 74 -4.11 15.07 -11.92
C ARG A 74 -5.40 14.94 -12.74
N ARG A 75 -5.34 15.07 -14.07
CA ARG A 75 -6.50 14.87 -14.94
C ARG A 75 -6.99 13.43 -14.91
N ILE A 76 -6.10 12.47 -15.07
CA ILE A 76 -6.43 11.03 -15.01
C ILE A 76 -7.10 10.71 -13.67
N ARG A 77 -6.50 11.09 -12.56
CA ARG A 77 -7.05 10.88 -11.22
C ARG A 77 -8.43 11.51 -11.04
N SER A 78 -8.65 12.69 -11.59
CA SER A 78 -9.95 13.35 -11.54
C SER A 78 -11.01 12.59 -12.35
N LEU A 79 -10.65 12.10 -13.53
CA LEU A 79 -11.53 11.29 -14.37
C LEU A 79 -11.86 9.94 -13.71
N VAL A 80 -10.87 9.27 -13.14
CA VAL A 80 -11.08 8.00 -12.42
C VAL A 80 -12.04 8.20 -11.25
N ARG A 81 -11.84 9.25 -10.45
CA ARG A 81 -12.74 9.57 -9.31
C ARG A 81 -14.15 9.90 -9.78
N TRP A 82 -14.27 10.67 -10.83
CA TRP A 82 -15.58 11.01 -11.41
C TRP A 82 -16.30 9.78 -11.92
N ASN A 83 -15.63 8.94 -12.72
CA ASN A 83 -16.23 7.74 -13.28
C ASN A 83 -16.63 6.74 -12.19
N ALA A 84 -15.80 6.56 -11.17
CA ALA A 84 -16.13 5.70 -10.03
C ALA A 84 -17.39 6.18 -9.30
N MET A 85 -17.51 7.49 -9.06
CA MET A 85 -18.69 8.08 -8.43
C MET A 85 -19.91 7.97 -9.34
N ALA A 86 -19.79 8.32 -10.63
CA ALA A 86 -20.88 8.28 -11.58
C ALA A 86 -21.44 6.85 -11.77
N MET A 87 -20.55 5.86 -11.85
CA MET A 87 -20.93 4.44 -11.92
C MET A 87 -21.78 4.02 -10.72
N VAL A 88 -21.32 4.34 -9.50
CA VAL A 88 -22.05 3.97 -8.28
C VAL A 88 -23.36 4.73 -8.15
N MET A 89 -23.38 6.02 -8.45
CA MET A 89 -24.61 6.83 -8.41
C MET A 89 -25.65 6.32 -9.39
N ARG A 90 -25.27 6.11 -10.65
CA ARG A 90 -26.20 5.55 -11.68
C ARG A 90 -26.73 4.19 -11.27
N ALA A 91 -25.90 3.33 -10.71
CA ALA A 91 -26.34 2.01 -10.27
C ALA A 91 -27.39 2.10 -9.15
N ASN A 92 -27.22 3.03 -8.20
CA ASN A 92 -28.19 3.24 -7.12
C ASN A 92 -29.45 3.98 -7.57
N ASP A 93 -29.38 4.86 -8.58
CA ASP A 93 -30.55 5.50 -9.18
C ASP A 93 -31.45 4.47 -9.91
N ASN A 94 -30.84 3.44 -10.48
CA ASN A 94 -31.57 2.36 -11.17
C ASN A 94 -32.13 1.30 -10.21
N GLU A 95 -31.51 1.09 -9.06
CA GLU A 95 -31.89 0.06 -8.09
C GLU A 95 -31.53 0.49 -6.67
N ASP A 96 -32.55 0.78 -5.87
CA ASP A 96 -32.39 1.21 -4.48
C ASP A 96 -31.61 0.19 -3.65
N GLY A 97 -30.61 0.67 -2.93
CA GLY A 97 -29.84 -0.15 -1.98
C GLY A 97 -28.75 -1.01 -2.62
N LEU A 98 -28.47 -0.87 -3.91
CA LEU A 98 -27.36 -1.58 -4.56
C LEU A 98 -26.01 -1.29 -3.91
N GLY A 99 -25.83 -0.05 -3.46
CA GLY A 99 -24.66 0.36 -2.70
C GLY A 99 -23.41 0.61 -3.55
N GLY A 100 -22.28 0.74 -2.87
CA GLY A 100 -20.97 0.98 -3.45
C GLY A 100 -20.08 1.76 -2.45
N HIS A 101 -18.79 1.44 -2.39
CA HIS A 101 -17.87 1.99 -1.39
C HIS A 101 -17.02 3.12 -1.96
N ILE A 102 -17.63 4.30 -2.19
CA ILE A 102 -16.94 5.46 -2.74
C ILE A 102 -15.93 6.05 -1.75
N SER A 103 -16.25 6.11 -0.47
CA SER A 103 -15.37 6.70 0.55
C SER A 103 -14.06 5.92 0.71
N SER A 104 -14.12 4.59 0.70
CA SER A 104 -12.92 3.74 0.75
C SER A 104 -12.02 3.98 -0.45
N PHE A 105 -12.58 4.01 -1.65
CA PHE A 105 -11.82 4.35 -2.85
C PHE A 105 -11.27 5.78 -2.78
N SER A 106 -12.05 6.75 -2.35
CA SER A 106 -11.63 8.16 -2.27
C SER A 106 -10.39 8.33 -1.36
N SER A 107 -10.33 7.57 -0.27
CA SER A 107 -9.19 7.58 0.65
C SER A 107 -7.93 6.96 0.06
N SER A 108 -8.07 5.93 -0.77
CA SER A 108 -6.95 5.19 -1.36
C SER A 108 -6.62 5.61 -2.81
N ALA A 109 -7.41 6.50 -3.41
CA ALA A 109 -7.31 6.83 -4.83
C ALA A 109 -5.92 7.31 -5.27
N THR A 110 -5.28 8.15 -4.48
CA THR A 110 -3.93 8.65 -4.79
C THR A 110 -2.88 7.54 -4.70
N LEU A 111 -3.01 6.64 -3.72
CA LEU A 111 -2.11 5.50 -3.56
C LEU A 111 -2.16 4.58 -4.79
N TYR A 112 -3.36 4.22 -5.25
CA TYR A 112 -3.52 3.38 -6.43
C TYR A 112 -3.09 4.10 -7.71
N ASP A 113 -3.38 5.39 -7.84
CA ASP A 113 -2.99 6.18 -9.01
C ASP A 113 -1.45 6.20 -9.15
N VAL A 114 -0.75 6.51 -8.07
CA VAL A 114 0.72 6.49 -8.05
C VAL A 114 1.25 5.07 -8.26
N GLY A 115 0.64 4.06 -7.64
CA GLY A 115 1.00 2.65 -7.84
C GLY A 115 0.94 2.24 -9.30
N MET A 116 -0.18 2.52 -9.97
CA MET A 116 -0.41 2.17 -11.37
C MET A 116 0.45 2.96 -12.34
N ASN A 117 0.72 4.24 -12.05
CA ASN A 117 1.47 5.07 -12.97
C ASN A 117 3.00 4.86 -12.87
N HIS A 118 3.52 4.47 -11.70
CA HIS A 118 4.96 4.50 -11.46
C HIS A 118 5.57 3.21 -10.91
N PHE A 119 4.77 2.31 -10.33
CA PHE A 119 5.30 1.16 -9.61
C PHE A 119 4.81 -0.19 -10.14
N PHE A 120 3.51 -0.34 -10.37
CA PHE A 120 2.97 -1.63 -10.80
C PHE A 120 3.31 -1.91 -12.25
N ARG A 121 3.80 -3.11 -12.51
CA ARG A 121 4.20 -3.56 -13.84
C ARG A 121 3.16 -4.52 -14.40
N GLY A 122 2.72 -4.25 -15.61
CA GLY A 122 1.91 -5.18 -16.39
C GLY A 122 2.74 -6.29 -17.03
N THR A 123 2.05 -7.23 -17.67
CA THR A 123 2.67 -8.26 -18.49
C THR A 123 3.22 -7.67 -19.78
N ALA A 124 4.48 -7.28 -19.78
CA ALA A 124 5.15 -6.73 -20.96
C ALA A 124 6.64 -7.10 -20.97
N ASN A 125 7.23 -7.20 -22.15
CA ASN A 125 8.68 -7.41 -22.33
C ASN A 125 9.24 -8.63 -21.56
N GLY A 126 8.45 -9.70 -21.43
CA GLY A 126 8.86 -10.90 -20.71
C GLY A 126 8.67 -10.83 -19.19
N HIS A 127 8.14 -9.73 -18.65
CA HIS A 127 7.74 -9.62 -17.25
C HIS A 127 6.36 -10.25 -17.04
N PRO A 128 6.18 -11.15 -16.07
CA PRO A 128 4.90 -11.86 -15.84
C PRO A 128 3.79 -10.95 -15.29
N GLY A 129 4.09 -9.69 -14.97
CA GLY A 129 3.22 -8.78 -14.26
C GLY A 129 3.35 -8.90 -12.75
N ASP A 130 3.07 -7.81 -12.05
CA ASP A 130 3.04 -7.79 -10.60
C ASP A 130 1.71 -8.36 -10.08
N LEU A 131 1.79 -9.08 -8.96
CA LEU A 131 0.61 -9.57 -8.25
C LEU A 131 0.15 -8.51 -7.25
N VAL A 132 -1.04 -7.96 -7.44
CA VAL A 132 -1.56 -6.88 -6.61
C VAL A 132 -2.85 -7.31 -5.91
N TYR A 133 -2.85 -7.27 -4.59
CA TYR A 133 -4.03 -7.49 -3.77
C TYR A 133 -4.77 -6.18 -3.55
N TYR A 134 -5.68 -5.86 -4.47
CA TYR A 134 -6.47 -4.64 -4.36
C TYR A 134 -7.45 -4.73 -3.19
N GLN A 135 -7.61 -3.63 -2.46
CA GLN A 135 -8.65 -3.54 -1.43
C GLN A 135 -10.02 -3.67 -2.08
N GLY A 136 -10.80 -4.68 -1.67
CA GLY A 136 -12.10 -4.99 -2.29
C GLY A 136 -13.07 -3.81 -2.31
N HIS A 137 -13.10 -3.00 -1.25
CA HIS A 137 -13.93 -1.81 -1.16
C HIS A 137 -13.48 -0.67 -2.10
N SER A 138 -12.31 -0.76 -2.69
CA SER A 138 -11.81 0.19 -3.69
C SER A 138 -12.08 -0.25 -5.13
N ALA A 139 -12.75 -1.38 -5.35
CA ALA A 139 -13.07 -1.91 -6.67
C ALA A 139 -13.71 -0.88 -7.64
N PRO A 140 -14.60 0.04 -7.20
CA PRO A 140 -15.13 1.07 -8.10
C PRO A 140 -14.05 1.89 -8.80
N GLY A 141 -12.96 2.22 -8.10
CA GLY A 141 -11.84 2.93 -8.70
C GLY A 141 -11.05 2.11 -9.69
N MET A 142 -10.90 0.82 -9.44
CA MET A 142 -10.23 -0.10 -10.37
C MET A 142 -11.03 -0.23 -11.67
N TYR A 143 -12.33 -0.42 -11.59
CA TYR A 143 -13.20 -0.46 -12.76
C TYR A 143 -13.19 0.84 -13.54
N ALA A 144 -13.26 1.99 -12.84
CA ALA A 144 -13.20 3.30 -13.48
C ALA A 144 -11.87 3.55 -14.20
N ARG A 145 -10.76 3.09 -13.63
CA ARG A 145 -9.43 3.15 -14.26
C ARG A 145 -9.38 2.25 -15.50
N SER A 146 -9.79 1.02 -15.38
CA SER A 146 -9.77 0.04 -16.47
C SER A 146 -10.70 0.42 -17.62
N TYR A 147 -11.77 1.14 -17.34
CA TYR A 147 -12.61 1.74 -18.38
C TYR A 147 -11.85 2.79 -19.19
N LEU A 148 -11.10 3.68 -18.54
CA LEU A 148 -10.27 4.66 -19.24
C LEU A 148 -9.15 4.02 -20.05
N GLU A 149 -8.69 2.85 -19.66
CA GLU A 149 -7.67 2.06 -20.36
C GLU A 149 -8.28 1.17 -21.47
N GLY A 150 -9.60 1.16 -21.63
CA GLY A 150 -10.30 0.38 -22.64
C GLY A 150 -10.40 -1.13 -22.33
N VAL A 151 -10.13 -1.54 -21.11
CA VAL A 151 -10.22 -2.94 -20.65
C VAL A 151 -11.67 -3.30 -20.31
N ILE A 152 -12.42 -2.36 -19.76
CA ILE A 152 -13.84 -2.51 -19.39
C ILE A 152 -14.67 -1.63 -20.33
N SER A 153 -15.77 -2.17 -20.84
CA SER A 153 -16.72 -1.46 -21.68
C SER A 153 -17.69 -0.59 -20.86
N GLU A 154 -18.33 0.37 -21.52
CA GLU A 154 -19.36 1.21 -20.90
C GLU A 154 -20.54 0.37 -20.40
N SER A 155 -20.98 -0.62 -21.20
CA SER A 155 -22.07 -1.51 -20.80
C SER A 155 -21.75 -2.32 -19.53
N GLN A 156 -20.50 -2.72 -19.35
CA GLN A 156 -20.09 -3.38 -18.11
C GLN A 156 -20.11 -2.42 -16.91
N LEU A 157 -19.68 -1.16 -17.09
CA LEU A 157 -19.79 -0.14 -16.04
C LEU A 157 -21.23 0.14 -15.63
N GLU A 158 -22.16 0.19 -16.59
CA GLU A 158 -23.59 0.40 -16.34
C GLU A 158 -24.21 -0.77 -15.55
N ASN A 159 -23.63 -1.97 -15.68
CA ASN A 159 -24.01 -3.16 -14.94
C ASN A 159 -23.14 -3.42 -13.69
N PHE A 160 -22.71 -2.35 -13.01
CA PHE A 160 -21.98 -2.45 -11.75
C PHE A 160 -22.80 -3.18 -10.68
N ARG A 161 -22.19 -4.17 -10.03
CA ARG A 161 -22.81 -5.06 -9.03
C ARG A 161 -23.98 -5.92 -9.56
N ARG A 162 -23.98 -6.18 -10.85
CA ARG A 162 -24.96 -7.07 -11.51
C ARG A 162 -24.27 -8.29 -12.10
N GLU A 163 -23.44 -8.91 -11.28
CA GLU A 163 -22.64 -10.08 -11.65
C GLU A 163 -23.46 -11.36 -11.83
N VAL A 164 -24.68 -11.42 -11.31
CA VAL A 164 -25.57 -12.56 -11.47
C VAL A 164 -26.03 -12.64 -12.93
N GLY A 165 -25.57 -13.66 -13.63
CA GLY A 165 -25.80 -13.79 -15.06
C GLY A 165 -24.55 -13.53 -15.93
N GLY A 166 -23.44 -13.07 -15.33
CA GLY A 166 -22.13 -13.01 -15.98
C GLY A 166 -21.87 -11.81 -16.87
N GLU A 167 -22.78 -10.83 -16.93
CA GLU A 167 -22.64 -9.66 -17.83
C GLU A 167 -22.19 -8.37 -17.09
N GLY A 168 -22.23 -8.37 -15.76
CA GLY A 168 -21.93 -7.19 -14.94
C GLY A 168 -20.62 -7.29 -14.21
N LEU A 169 -20.20 -6.15 -13.63
CA LEU A 169 -19.01 -6.09 -12.79
C LEU A 169 -19.32 -6.66 -11.40
N SER A 170 -18.43 -7.48 -10.90
CA SER A 170 -18.56 -8.05 -9.57
C SER A 170 -18.52 -6.97 -8.47
N SER A 171 -19.28 -7.20 -7.40
CA SER A 171 -19.35 -6.28 -6.24
C SER A 171 -17.98 -6.06 -5.58
N TYR A 172 -17.16 -7.10 -5.58
CA TYR A 172 -15.80 -7.14 -5.05
C TYR A 172 -14.90 -7.96 -5.98
N PRO A 173 -13.58 -7.88 -5.85
CA PRO A 173 -12.67 -8.75 -6.57
C PRO A 173 -13.05 -10.22 -6.42
N HIS A 174 -13.44 -10.83 -7.52
CA HIS A 174 -13.96 -12.19 -7.55
C HIS A 174 -13.47 -12.93 -8.80
N PRO A 175 -12.38 -13.70 -8.70
CA PRO A 175 -11.76 -14.37 -9.84
C PRO A 175 -12.68 -15.35 -10.59
N TRP A 176 -13.68 -15.92 -9.95
CA TRP A 176 -14.62 -16.84 -10.60
C TRP A 176 -15.68 -16.13 -11.44
N LEU A 177 -16.06 -14.91 -11.03
CA LEU A 177 -17.03 -14.09 -11.79
C LEU A 177 -16.35 -13.26 -12.88
N MET A 178 -15.09 -12.90 -12.68
CA MET A 178 -14.27 -12.12 -13.60
C MET A 178 -12.86 -12.71 -13.69
N PRO A 179 -12.70 -13.93 -14.28
CA PRO A 179 -11.44 -14.67 -14.27
C PRO A 179 -10.30 -13.98 -15.04
N ASP A 180 -10.65 -13.24 -16.08
CA ASP A 180 -9.67 -12.52 -16.92
C ASP A 180 -9.30 -11.15 -16.33
N TYR A 181 -9.93 -10.75 -15.23
CA TYR A 181 -9.74 -9.44 -14.63
C TYR A 181 -9.17 -9.50 -13.20
N TRP A 182 -9.74 -10.31 -12.32
CA TRP A 182 -9.30 -10.42 -10.93
C TRP A 182 -8.44 -11.64 -10.70
N GLN A 183 -7.25 -11.44 -10.13
CA GLN A 183 -6.35 -12.54 -9.77
C GLN A 183 -6.67 -13.12 -8.39
N PHE A 184 -7.10 -12.26 -7.45
CA PHE A 184 -7.31 -12.63 -6.05
C PHE A 184 -8.67 -12.18 -5.53
N PRO A 185 -9.34 -13.00 -4.70
CA PRO A 185 -10.54 -12.58 -3.99
C PRO A 185 -10.14 -11.71 -2.80
N THR A 186 -10.59 -10.46 -2.76
CA THR A 186 -10.24 -9.51 -1.70
C THR A 186 -11.48 -8.78 -1.19
N VAL A 187 -12.22 -9.39 -0.28
CA VAL A 187 -13.40 -8.78 0.33
C VAL A 187 -13.08 -8.21 1.71
N SER A 188 -12.38 -8.97 2.55
CA SER A 188 -12.05 -8.54 3.90
C SER A 188 -10.88 -7.55 3.92
N MET A 189 -11.07 -6.43 4.60
CA MET A 189 -10.05 -5.37 4.71
C MET A 189 -8.76 -5.82 5.42
N GLY A 190 -8.84 -6.74 6.37
CA GLY A 190 -7.69 -7.25 7.11
C GLY A 190 -6.99 -8.42 6.42
N LEU A 191 -7.72 -9.24 5.67
CA LEU A 191 -7.16 -10.46 5.07
C LEU A 191 -6.34 -10.18 3.81
N GLY A 192 -6.65 -9.15 3.03
CA GLY A 192 -5.89 -8.80 1.83
C GLY A 192 -4.40 -8.60 2.10
N PRO A 193 -4.00 -7.71 3.03
CA PRO A 193 -2.60 -7.53 3.40
C PRO A 193 -1.93 -8.79 3.93
N ILE A 194 -2.63 -9.58 4.76
CA ILE A 194 -2.09 -10.83 5.30
C ILE A 194 -1.87 -11.85 4.19
N GLN A 195 -2.82 -12.00 3.27
CA GLN A 195 -2.70 -12.89 2.12
C GLN A 195 -1.52 -12.48 1.23
N ALA A 196 -1.35 -11.18 0.96
CA ALA A 196 -0.24 -10.67 0.18
C ALA A 196 1.11 -11.00 0.82
N ILE A 197 1.23 -10.86 2.14
CA ILE A 197 2.44 -11.22 2.90
C ILE A 197 2.72 -12.72 2.80
N TYR A 198 1.71 -13.57 2.97
CA TYR A 198 1.88 -15.01 2.88
C TYR A 198 2.24 -15.47 1.46
N GLN A 199 1.60 -14.86 0.44
CA GLN A 199 1.93 -15.14 -0.95
C GLN A 199 3.39 -14.80 -1.25
N ALA A 200 3.83 -13.59 -0.89
CA ALA A 200 5.21 -13.16 -1.09
C ALA A 200 6.20 -14.08 -0.39
N ARG A 201 5.90 -14.50 0.84
CA ARG A 201 6.78 -15.41 1.58
C ARG A 201 6.81 -16.82 0.99
N SER A 202 5.68 -17.30 0.50
CA SER A 202 5.62 -18.61 -0.17
C SER A 202 6.45 -18.61 -1.46
N GLU A 203 6.39 -17.54 -2.22
CA GLU A 203 7.15 -17.39 -3.46
C GLU A 203 8.65 -17.19 -3.22
N GLU A 204 9.05 -16.57 -2.11
CA GLU A 204 10.46 -16.47 -1.71
C GLU A 204 11.12 -17.86 -1.59
N HIS A 205 10.39 -18.85 -1.06
CA HIS A 205 10.89 -20.22 -0.94
C HIS A 205 10.86 -21.02 -2.26
N THR A 206 10.03 -20.62 -3.21
CA THR A 206 9.97 -21.26 -4.53
C THR A 206 10.90 -20.61 -5.55
N SER A 207 11.28 -19.35 -5.36
CA SER A 207 12.11 -18.60 -6.30
C SER A 207 13.61 -18.84 -6.14
N GLU A 208 14.06 -19.50 -5.09
CA GLU A 208 15.43 -20.06 -5.07
C GLU A 208 15.66 -21.06 -6.21
N LEU A 209 14.58 -21.53 -6.86
CA LEU A 209 14.63 -22.44 -8.00
C LEU A 209 14.25 -21.81 -9.35
N GLN A 210 13.46 -20.74 -9.42
CA GLN A 210 13.08 -20.09 -10.69
C GLN A 210 12.55 -18.67 -10.53
N SER A 211 13.36 -17.65 -10.86
CA SER A 211 12.97 -16.31 -11.34
C SER A 211 12.66 -15.16 -10.37
N PRO A 212 13.02 -13.90 -10.71
CA PRO A 212 13.03 -12.74 -9.82
C PRO A 212 11.70 -11.94 -9.86
N CYS A 213 10.59 -12.50 -9.39
CA CYS A 213 9.27 -11.88 -9.52
C CYS A 213 8.72 -11.18 -8.25
N ASN A 214 9.53 -10.75 -7.27
CA ASN A 214 9.01 -10.34 -5.97
C ASN A 214 9.46 -8.97 -5.46
N LEU A 215 9.50 -7.94 -6.31
CA LEU A 215 9.99 -6.62 -5.88
C LEU A 215 9.01 -5.79 -5.05
N VAL A 216 7.70 -5.93 -5.21
CA VAL A 216 6.73 -5.09 -4.50
C VAL A 216 6.54 -5.50 -3.04
N CYS A 217 6.53 -6.79 -2.75
CA CYS A 217 6.47 -7.28 -1.36
C CYS A 217 7.80 -7.15 -0.61
N ARG A 218 8.92 -7.22 -1.31
CA ARG A 218 10.25 -7.06 -0.73
C ARG A 218 10.50 -5.65 -0.19
N LEU A 219 10.01 -4.61 -0.86
CA LEU A 219 10.12 -3.23 -0.42
C LEU A 219 9.33 -2.90 0.86
N LEU A 220 8.33 -3.70 1.20
CA LEU A 220 7.56 -3.55 2.44
C LEU A 220 8.16 -4.31 3.63
N LEU A 221 9.07 -5.27 3.38
CA LEU A 221 9.68 -6.11 4.41
C LEU A 221 11.12 -5.68 4.76
N GLU A 222 11.77 -4.89 3.90
CA GLU A 222 13.14 -4.40 4.12
C GLU A 222 13.22 -2.98 4.74
N LYS A 223 12.09 -2.43 5.19
CA LYS A 223 11.99 -1.22 6.01
C LYS A 223 11.36 -1.59 7.34
#